data_0328f9337c9da6215dd7de85b22ce8c1
#
_entry.id   0328f9337c9da6215dd7de85b22ce8c1
#
_cell.length_a   1.000
_cell.length_b   1.000
_cell.length_c   1.000
_cell.angle_alpha   90.00
_cell.angle_beta   90.00
_cell.angle_gamma   90.00
#
_symmetry.space_group_name_H-M   'P 1'
#
loop_
_entity.id
_entity.type
_entity.pdbx_description
1 polymer ?
#
loop_
_entity_poly.entity_id
_entity_poly.type
_entity_poly.pdbx_seq_one_letter_code
_entity_poly.pdbx_strand_id
1 'polypeptide(L)'
;IDASLAGSTFKFRLSEALKQGPVVLYFFPAAFSIGCTIEANAFAEASPQFAALGARVVGISHDDIDTLRRFSQEACRDKFAVGSDPRAQTIKAYDASSLLPGMASRISYVIGQDGKVAFAHQGSDPLKHVDEALKAVQRLAAAKR
;
A
#
# COMPACT_ATOMS: atom_id res chain seq x y z
N ILE A 1 -5.32 7.63 9.10
CA ILE A 1 -4.11 8.41 8.86
C ILE A 1 -4.30 9.37 7.67
N ASP A 2 -3.47 10.40 7.61
CA ASP A 2 -3.48 11.31 6.46
C ASP A 2 -2.96 10.58 5.24
N ALA A 3 -3.68 10.69 4.13
CA ALA A 3 -3.32 10.06 2.87
C ALA A 3 -3.54 11.02 1.71
N SER A 4 -2.94 10.72 0.57
CA SER A 4 -3.11 11.49 -0.65
C SER A 4 -3.35 10.59 -1.84
N LEU A 5 -4.32 10.95 -2.65
CA LEU A 5 -4.61 10.32 -3.93
C LEU A 5 -4.69 11.41 -4.99
N ALA A 6 -3.89 11.28 -6.05
CA ALA A 6 -3.86 12.26 -7.14
C ALA A 6 -3.61 13.69 -6.65
N GLY A 7 -2.81 13.83 -5.58
CA GLY A 7 -2.49 15.12 -4.99
C GLY A 7 -3.52 15.69 -4.03
N SER A 8 -4.67 15.06 -3.87
CA SER A 8 -5.71 15.48 -2.91
C SER A 8 -5.55 14.71 -1.61
N THR A 9 -5.58 15.42 -0.48
CA THR A 9 -5.41 14.80 0.83
C THR A 9 -6.76 14.42 1.46
N PHE A 10 -6.74 13.34 2.25
CA PHE A 10 -7.93 12.87 2.96
C PHE A 10 -7.52 12.02 4.16
N LYS A 11 -8.46 11.68 5.03
CA LYS A 11 -8.21 10.76 6.13
C LYS A 11 -8.53 9.34 5.67
N PHE A 12 -7.51 8.48 5.64
CA PHE A 12 -7.70 7.08 5.29
C PHE A 12 -8.07 6.27 6.53
N ARG A 13 -9.13 5.47 6.41
CA ARG A 13 -9.58 4.54 7.45
C ARG A 13 -9.74 3.16 6.83
N LEU A 14 -8.96 2.21 7.32
CA LEU A 14 -8.96 0.85 6.80
C LEU A 14 -10.34 0.19 6.92
N SER A 15 -11.01 0.36 8.06
CA SER A 15 -12.34 -0.21 8.28
C SER A 15 -13.36 0.23 7.24
N GLU A 16 -13.29 1.49 6.83
CA GLU A 16 -14.19 2.01 5.79
C GLU A 16 -13.83 1.45 4.40
N ALA A 17 -12.54 1.35 4.09
CA ALA A 17 -12.09 0.81 2.81
C ALA A 17 -12.47 -0.66 2.67
N LEU A 18 -12.38 -1.44 3.73
CA LEU A 18 -12.71 -2.87 3.74
C LEU A 18 -14.20 -3.16 3.48
N LYS A 19 -15.07 -2.19 3.69
CA LYS A 19 -16.49 -2.33 3.35
C LYS A 19 -16.70 -2.46 1.84
N GLN A 20 -15.78 -1.93 1.05
CA GLN A 20 -15.88 -1.93 -0.41
C GLN A 20 -15.16 -3.11 -1.07
N GLY A 21 -14.17 -3.69 -0.39
CA GLY A 21 -13.39 -4.80 -0.92
C GLY A 21 -12.11 -5.01 -0.14
N PRO A 22 -11.29 -6.01 -0.56
CA PRO A 22 -9.99 -6.23 0.05
C PRO A 22 -9.07 -5.03 -0.15
N VAL A 23 -8.10 -4.88 0.76
CA VAL A 23 -7.10 -3.80 0.68
C VAL A 23 -5.71 -4.43 0.61
N VAL A 24 -4.93 -3.99 -0.37
CA VAL A 24 -3.51 -4.26 -0.44
C VAL A 24 -2.82 -3.10 0.26
N LEU A 25 -2.29 -3.36 1.45
CA LEU A 25 -1.61 -2.36 2.26
C LEU A 25 -0.12 -2.65 2.21
N TYR A 26 0.65 -1.80 1.54
CA TYR A 26 2.08 -2.03 1.47
C TYR A 26 2.85 -0.90 2.17
N PHE A 27 3.92 -1.29 2.86
CA PHE A 27 4.81 -0.37 3.54
C PHE A 27 6.10 -0.22 2.72
N PHE A 28 6.61 0.99 2.66
CA PHE A 28 7.84 1.26 1.93
C PHE A 28 8.73 2.22 2.72
N PRO A 29 10.08 2.10 2.58
CA PRO A 29 10.99 2.85 3.42
C PRO A 29 10.97 4.37 3.22
N ALA A 30 10.97 4.84 1.98
CA ALA A 30 11.06 6.28 1.71
C ALA A 30 10.53 6.62 0.32
N ALA A 31 9.67 7.64 0.24
CA ALA A 31 9.21 8.19 -1.02
C ALA A 31 10.40 8.69 -1.85
N PHE A 32 10.30 8.56 -3.16
CA PHE A 32 11.31 8.98 -4.14
C PHE A 32 12.64 8.22 -4.11
N SER A 33 12.81 7.20 -3.24
CA SER A 33 13.93 6.28 -3.39
C SER A 33 13.72 5.43 -4.65
N ILE A 34 14.80 4.89 -5.21
CA ILE A 34 14.74 4.14 -6.48
C ILE A 34 13.80 2.95 -6.38
N GLY A 35 13.98 2.11 -5.36
CA GLY A 35 13.14 0.91 -5.17
C GLY A 35 11.68 1.24 -4.91
N CYS A 36 11.41 2.28 -4.11
CA CYS A 36 10.03 2.67 -3.79
C CYS A 36 9.34 3.31 -4.99
N THR A 37 10.07 4.03 -5.84
CA THR A 37 9.52 4.58 -7.08
C THR A 37 9.18 3.46 -8.06
N ILE A 38 10.05 2.46 -8.21
CA ILE A 38 9.77 1.28 -9.05
C ILE A 38 8.54 0.54 -8.55
N GLU A 39 8.44 0.33 -7.24
CA GLU A 39 7.30 -0.35 -6.62
C GLU A 39 6.00 0.40 -6.88
N ALA A 40 6.00 1.72 -6.65
CA ALA A 40 4.82 2.56 -6.87
C ALA A 40 4.39 2.55 -8.33
N ASN A 41 5.33 2.65 -9.25
CA ASN A 41 5.03 2.58 -10.69
C ASN A 41 4.43 1.21 -11.06
N ALA A 42 4.96 0.13 -10.51
CA ALA A 42 4.46 -1.21 -10.78
C ALA A 42 3.05 -1.43 -10.23
N PHE A 43 2.75 -0.94 -9.03
CA PHE A 43 1.38 -0.96 -8.49
C PHE A 43 0.45 -0.10 -9.34
N ALA A 44 0.91 1.05 -9.82
CA ALA A 44 0.10 1.91 -10.69
C ALA A 44 -0.25 1.21 -12.00
N GLU A 45 0.69 0.52 -12.62
CA GLU A 45 0.44 -0.27 -13.83
C GLU A 45 -0.56 -1.40 -13.58
N ALA A 46 -0.48 -2.06 -12.44
CA ALA A 46 -1.38 -3.15 -12.08
C ALA A 46 -2.72 -2.67 -11.52
N SER A 47 -2.89 -1.37 -11.28
CA SER A 47 -4.08 -0.79 -10.65
C SER A 47 -5.39 -1.22 -11.31
N PRO A 48 -5.53 -1.25 -12.66
CA PRO A 48 -6.76 -1.74 -13.28
C PRO A 48 -7.08 -3.19 -12.94
N GLN A 49 -6.06 -4.03 -12.79
CA GLN A 49 -6.24 -5.45 -12.43
C GLN A 49 -6.76 -5.59 -10.99
N PHE A 50 -6.20 -4.82 -10.05
CA PHE A 50 -6.69 -4.79 -8.68
C PHE A 50 -8.11 -4.27 -8.61
N ALA A 51 -8.41 -3.18 -9.32
CA ALA A 51 -9.75 -2.60 -9.35
C ALA A 51 -10.79 -3.57 -9.92
N ALA A 52 -10.42 -4.32 -10.95
CA ALA A 52 -11.31 -5.32 -11.55
C ALA A 52 -11.68 -6.44 -10.56
N LEU A 53 -10.84 -6.68 -9.55
CA LEU A 53 -11.08 -7.66 -8.49
C LEU A 53 -11.72 -7.01 -7.25
N GLY A 54 -12.04 -5.73 -7.31
CA GLY A 54 -12.64 -4.98 -6.20
C GLY A 54 -11.65 -4.59 -5.11
N ALA A 55 -10.36 -4.72 -5.35
CA ALA A 55 -9.32 -4.42 -4.37
C ALA A 55 -8.79 -3.00 -4.52
N ARG A 56 -8.38 -2.42 -3.41
CA ARG A 56 -7.75 -1.10 -3.34
C ARG A 56 -6.31 -1.26 -2.86
N VAL A 57 -5.40 -0.50 -3.47
CA VAL A 57 -4.00 -0.45 -3.05
C VAL A 57 -3.75 0.82 -2.25
N VAL A 58 -3.06 0.71 -1.13
CA VAL A 58 -2.65 1.85 -0.31
C VAL A 58 -1.21 1.62 0.14
N GLY A 59 -0.34 2.58 -0.12
CA GLY A 59 1.05 2.55 0.36
C GLY A 59 1.21 3.40 1.62
N ILE A 60 2.09 2.99 2.53
CA ILE A 60 2.35 3.71 3.78
C ILE A 60 3.85 3.85 4.01
N SER A 61 4.27 5.06 4.36
CA SER A 61 5.64 5.35 4.78
C SER A 61 5.64 6.37 5.91
N HIS A 62 6.82 6.60 6.51
CA HIS A 62 6.96 7.63 7.54
C HIS A 62 7.15 9.05 6.96
N ASP A 63 7.17 9.19 5.64
CA ASP A 63 7.27 10.49 4.99
C ASP A 63 6.10 11.40 5.39
N ASP A 64 6.32 12.72 5.32
CA ASP A 64 5.26 13.68 5.60
C ASP A 64 4.23 13.71 4.46
N ILE A 65 3.06 14.27 4.75
CA ILE A 65 1.96 14.28 3.79
C ILE A 65 2.26 15.13 2.55
N ASP A 66 3.03 16.20 2.68
CA ASP A 66 3.37 17.04 1.53
C ASP A 66 4.29 16.30 0.55
N THR A 67 5.24 15.54 1.06
CA THR A 67 6.09 14.67 0.23
C THR A 67 5.24 13.62 -0.48
N LEU A 68 4.30 13.00 0.23
CA LEU A 68 3.45 11.95 -0.32
C LEU A 68 2.43 12.50 -1.33
N ARG A 69 2.01 13.75 -1.20
CA ARG A 69 1.16 14.37 -2.23
C ARG A 69 1.88 14.38 -3.58
N ARG A 70 3.14 14.79 -3.61
CA ARG A 70 3.94 14.76 -4.83
C ARG A 70 4.18 13.33 -5.30
N PHE A 71 4.49 12.43 -4.37
CA PHE A 71 4.72 11.03 -4.69
C PHE A 71 3.48 10.37 -5.30
N SER A 72 2.29 10.70 -4.82
CA SER A 72 1.04 10.15 -5.35
C SER A 72 0.82 10.53 -6.81
N GLN A 73 1.26 11.71 -7.21
CA GLN A 73 1.13 12.17 -8.59
C GLN A 73 2.25 11.61 -9.49
N GLU A 74 3.50 11.69 -9.03
CA GLU A 74 4.66 11.40 -9.87
C GLU A 74 4.96 9.91 -9.97
N ALA A 75 4.96 9.19 -8.85
CA ALA A 75 5.31 7.78 -8.82
C ALA A 75 4.10 6.86 -8.86
N CYS A 76 3.03 7.23 -8.15
CA CYS A 76 1.78 6.45 -8.13
C CYS A 76 0.87 6.79 -9.31
N ARG A 77 1.23 7.77 -10.11
CA ARG A 77 0.53 8.19 -11.35
C ARG A 77 -0.95 8.43 -11.13
N ASP A 78 -1.31 9.00 -9.97
CA ASP A 78 -2.70 9.29 -9.58
C ASP A 78 -3.60 8.05 -9.46
N LYS A 79 -3.04 6.85 -9.38
CA LYS A 79 -3.80 5.59 -9.43
C LYS A 79 -4.20 5.02 -8.09
N PHE A 80 -3.44 5.33 -7.02
CA PHE A 80 -3.76 4.82 -5.68
C PHE A 80 -3.26 5.77 -4.61
N ALA A 81 -3.76 5.58 -3.39
CA ALA A 81 -3.44 6.45 -2.26
C ALA A 81 -2.14 6.04 -1.57
N VAL A 82 -1.44 7.03 -1.02
CA VAL A 82 -0.31 6.81 -0.11
C VAL A 82 -0.57 7.53 1.20
N GLY A 83 -0.32 6.85 2.30
CA GLY A 83 -0.58 7.33 3.65
C GLY A 83 0.68 7.72 4.39
N SER A 84 0.58 8.80 5.16
CA SER A 84 1.67 9.34 5.97
C SER A 84 1.58 8.83 7.40
N ASP A 85 2.67 8.23 7.89
CA ASP A 85 2.78 7.72 9.26
C ASP A 85 4.07 8.26 9.90
N PRO A 86 4.17 9.59 10.12
CA PRO A 86 5.43 10.20 10.54
C PRO A 86 5.90 9.74 11.92
N ARG A 87 5.00 9.27 12.78
CA ARG A 87 5.32 8.74 14.09
C ARG A 87 5.49 7.22 14.11
N ALA A 88 5.40 6.59 12.95
CA ALA A 88 5.53 5.14 12.78
C ALA A 88 4.57 4.31 13.65
N GLN A 89 3.40 4.85 13.96
CA GLN A 89 2.39 4.14 14.77
C GLN A 89 1.78 2.97 14.02
N THR A 90 1.35 3.21 12.79
CA THR A 90 0.80 2.17 11.92
C THR A 90 1.89 1.19 11.50
N ILE A 91 3.08 1.70 11.19
CA ILE A 91 4.23 0.88 10.83
C ILE A 91 4.52 -0.13 11.95
N LYS A 92 4.55 0.32 13.21
CA LYS A 92 4.76 -0.56 14.36
C LYS A 92 3.60 -1.52 14.58
N ALA A 93 2.36 -1.05 14.41
CA ALA A 93 1.17 -1.87 14.62
C ALA A 93 1.12 -3.05 13.65
N TYR A 94 1.64 -2.90 12.43
CA TYR A 94 1.70 -3.96 11.43
C TYR A 94 3.03 -4.72 11.42
N ASP A 95 3.87 -4.50 12.42
CA ASP A 95 5.19 -5.14 12.51
C ASP A 95 6.02 -4.91 11.23
N ALA A 96 5.96 -3.69 10.72
CA ALA A 96 6.63 -3.30 9.48
C ALA A 96 7.86 -2.42 9.70
N SER A 97 8.37 -2.36 10.93
CA SER A 97 9.55 -1.57 11.27
C SER A 97 10.81 -2.17 10.65
N SER A 98 11.72 -1.28 10.20
CA SER A 98 13.06 -1.68 9.75
C SER A 98 14.07 -1.49 10.89
N LEU A 99 15.33 -1.75 10.60
CA LEU A 99 16.43 -1.48 11.54
C LEU A 99 16.67 0.01 11.75
N LEU A 100 16.20 0.86 10.83
CA LEU A 100 16.31 2.32 10.95
C LEU A 100 15.09 2.86 11.70
N PRO A 101 15.28 3.65 12.77
CA PRO A 101 14.17 4.16 13.58
C PRO A 101 13.17 4.97 12.75
N GLY A 102 11.89 4.67 12.91
CA GLY A 102 10.80 5.37 12.22
C GLY A 102 10.60 4.99 10.77
N MET A 103 11.53 4.24 10.18
CA MET A 103 11.45 3.86 8.77
C MET A 103 10.83 2.47 8.63
N ALA A 104 9.92 2.31 7.67
CA ALA A 104 9.31 1.03 7.39
C ALA A 104 10.26 0.10 6.62
N SER A 105 10.08 -1.20 6.79
CA SER A 105 10.65 -2.19 5.89
C SER A 105 9.74 -2.33 4.66
N ARG A 106 10.22 -3.01 3.62
CA ARG A 106 9.40 -3.28 2.43
C ARG A 106 8.58 -4.54 2.68
N ILE A 107 7.30 -4.35 3.00
CA ILE A 107 6.39 -5.45 3.29
C ILE A 107 5.00 -5.12 2.78
N SER A 108 4.32 -6.10 2.18
CA SER A 108 2.98 -5.95 1.64
C SER A 108 2.03 -6.92 2.32
N TYR A 109 0.85 -6.43 2.69
CA TYR A 109 -0.21 -7.22 3.27
C TYR A 109 -1.44 -7.16 2.36
N VAL A 110 -2.12 -8.28 2.21
CA VAL A 110 -3.46 -8.31 1.62
C VAL A 110 -4.45 -8.58 2.73
N ILE A 111 -5.36 -7.65 2.94
CA ILE A 111 -6.33 -7.68 4.05
C ILE A 111 -7.70 -7.96 3.47
N GLY A 112 -8.33 -9.03 3.94
CA GLY A 112 -9.68 -9.40 3.51
C GLY A 112 -10.75 -8.52 4.15
N GLN A 113 -11.96 -8.56 3.61
CA GLN A 113 -13.08 -7.77 4.13
C GLN A 113 -13.47 -8.15 5.56
N ASP A 114 -13.06 -9.32 6.04
CA ASP A 114 -13.23 -9.74 7.43
C ASP A 114 -12.25 -9.04 8.40
N GLY A 115 -11.37 -8.18 7.89
CA GLY A 115 -10.37 -7.46 8.66
C GLY A 115 -9.12 -8.27 8.99
N LYS A 116 -8.99 -9.48 8.44
CA LYS A 116 -7.85 -10.36 8.71
C LYS A 116 -6.84 -10.29 7.59
N VAL A 117 -5.55 -10.38 7.95
CA VAL A 117 -4.47 -10.47 6.99
C VAL A 117 -4.53 -11.84 6.31
N ALA A 118 -4.85 -11.84 5.02
CA ALA A 118 -4.94 -13.06 4.23
C ALA A 118 -3.60 -13.48 3.64
N PHE A 119 -2.69 -12.53 3.48
CA PHE A 119 -1.38 -12.77 2.86
C PHE A 119 -0.40 -11.68 3.28
N ALA A 120 0.87 -12.06 3.44
CA ALA A 120 1.96 -11.12 3.72
C ALA A 120 3.19 -11.51 2.90
N HIS A 121 3.89 -10.52 2.37
CA HIS A 121 5.11 -10.72 1.62
C HIS A 121 6.15 -9.68 2.05
N GLN A 122 7.33 -10.12 2.42
CA GLN A 122 8.44 -9.25 2.78
C GLN A 122 9.63 -9.56 1.88
N GLY A 123 10.30 -8.52 1.38
CA GLY A 123 11.46 -8.70 0.52
C GLY A 123 11.87 -7.41 -0.13
N SER A 124 13.06 -7.39 -0.72
CA SER A 124 13.65 -6.19 -1.34
C SER A 124 13.27 -6.00 -2.80
N ASP A 125 12.70 -7.01 -3.47
CA ASP A 125 12.34 -6.93 -4.87
C ASP A 125 10.97 -6.25 -5.04
N PRO A 126 10.92 -5.01 -5.55
CA PRO A 126 9.64 -4.28 -5.67
C PRO A 126 8.61 -4.97 -6.55
N LEU A 127 9.04 -5.63 -7.62
CA LEU A 127 8.12 -6.25 -8.59
C LEU A 127 7.45 -7.48 -8.02
N LYS A 128 8.13 -8.22 -7.13
CA LYS A 128 7.52 -9.37 -6.46
C LYS A 128 6.37 -8.97 -5.55
N HIS A 129 6.43 -7.79 -4.93
CA HIS A 129 5.34 -7.31 -4.08
C HIS A 129 4.05 -7.17 -4.86
N VAL A 130 4.12 -6.61 -6.06
CA VAL A 130 2.94 -6.43 -6.92
C VAL A 130 2.40 -7.78 -7.38
N ASP A 131 3.28 -8.65 -7.87
CA ASP A 131 2.92 -9.97 -8.39
C ASP A 131 2.26 -10.84 -7.33
N GLU A 132 2.89 -10.95 -6.16
CA GLU A 132 2.38 -11.78 -5.07
C GLU A 132 1.08 -11.22 -4.48
N ALA A 133 0.97 -9.89 -4.37
CA ALA A 133 -0.26 -9.25 -3.90
C ALA A 133 -1.41 -9.51 -4.86
N LEU A 134 -1.16 -9.39 -6.17
CA LEU A 134 -2.20 -9.64 -7.18
C LEU A 134 -2.68 -11.08 -7.13
N LYS A 135 -1.76 -12.04 -7.02
CA LYS A 135 -2.11 -13.47 -6.87
C LYS A 135 -2.95 -13.71 -5.62
N ALA A 136 -2.61 -13.06 -4.51
CA ALA A 136 -3.37 -13.20 -3.26
C ALA A 136 -4.78 -12.65 -3.39
N VAL A 137 -4.95 -11.49 -4.04
CA VAL A 137 -6.25 -10.89 -4.29
C VAL A 137 -7.08 -11.79 -5.22
N GLN A 138 -6.47 -12.37 -6.24
CA GLN A 138 -7.13 -13.33 -7.14
C GLN A 138 -7.66 -14.54 -6.37
N ARG A 139 -6.88 -15.07 -5.43
CA ARG A 139 -7.32 -16.20 -4.58
C ARG A 139 -8.51 -15.82 -3.70
N LEU A 140 -8.49 -14.61 -3.13
CA LEU A 140 -9.63 -14.12 -2.34
C LEU A 140 -10.89 -13.99 -3.19
N ALA A 141 -10.76 -13.46 -4.40
CA ALA A 141 -11.90 -13.32 -5.31
C ALA A 141 -12.47 -14.67 -5.71
N ALA A 142 -11.61 -15.66 -5.96
CA ALA A 142 -12.03 -17.03 -6.30
C ALA A 142 -12.74 -17.71 -5.13
N ALA A 143 -12.28 -17.47 -3.89
CA ALA A 143 -12.88 -18.08 -2.69
C ALA A 143 -14.30 -17.57 -2.41
N LYS A 144 -14.67 -16.41 -2.94
CA LYS A 144 -16.02 -15.83 -2.76
C LYS A 144 -17.06 -16.36 -3.73
N ARG A 145 -16.62 -17.16 -4.73
CA ARG A 145 -17.53 -17.70 -5.74
C ARG A 145 -18.14 -19.06 -5.32
#